data_4806cbfdede41ff9115739529b7ebc8e
#
_entry.id   4806cbfdede41ff9115739529b7ebc8e
#
_cell.length_a   1.000
_cell.length_b   1.000
_cell.length_c   1.000
_cell.angle_alpha   90.00
_cell.angle_beta   90.00
_cell.angle_gamma   90.00
#
_symmetry.space_group_name_H-M   'P 1'
#
loop_
_entity.id
_entity.type
_entity.pdbx_description
1 polymer ?
#
loop_
_entity_poly.entity_id
_entity_poly.type
_entity_poly.pdbx_seq_one_letter_code
_entity_poly.pdbx_strand_id
1 'polypeptide(L)'
;DVLGSRGLGDVYKRQVPVIRNLVFIRTTKQTACDLSNVYGVRLFYMKDLFTRSMLVVPDKQMSDFMFVMDLNPDGVSFDNGSLVVGDRVRVVKGDLTGVEGEVATNANRTYVVIRIKDILTASVKVPKSYLKIIK
;
A
#
# COMPACT_ATOMS: atom_id res chain seq x y z
N ASP A 1 2.06 -7.14 12.37
CA ASP A 1 2.52 -5.77 12.11
C ASP A 1 1.35 -4.82 11.94
N VAL A 2 1.53 -3.61 12.40
CA VAL A 2 0.58 -2.53 12.18
C VAL A 2 1.20 -1.53 11.23
N LEU A 3 0.52 -1.24 10.13
CA LEU A 3 0.93 -0.25 9.15
C LEU A 3 0.06 0.99 9.30
N GLY A 4 0.58 2.14 8.94
CA GLY A 4 -0.13 3.43 8.99
C GLY A 4 0.54 4.45 9.87
N SER A 5 1.70 4.12 10.41
CA SER A 5 2.48 5.07 11.19
C SER A 5 3.94 5.03 10.76
N ARG A 6 4.65 6.10 11.06
CA ARG A 6 6.08 6.22 10.77
C ARG A 6 6.74 7.06 11.87
N GLY A 7 8.06 7.18 11.82
CA GLY A 7 8.80 7.97 12.78
C GLY A 7 9.43 7.17 13.91
N LEU A 8 9.80 5.94 13.59
CA LEU A 8 10.47 5.08 14.55
C LEU A 8 11.95 5.41 14.71
N GLY A 9 12.50 5.10 15.87
CA GLY A 9 13.93 5.15 16.12
C GLY A 9 14.46 6.48 16.64
N ASP A 10 13.63 7.50 16.72
CA ASP A 10 14.02 8.79 17.25
C ASP A 10 13.01 9.23 18.32
N VAL A 11 13.49 9.49 19.52
CA VAL A 11 12.62 9.85 20.64
C VAL A 11 11.92 11.19 20.45
N TYR A 12 12.42 12.04 19.58
CA TYR A 12 11.83 13.35 19.29
C TYR A 12 10.87 13.31 18.09
N LYS A 13 10.82 12.23 17.36
CA LYS A 13 9.91 12.10 16.22
C LYS A 13 8.54 11.65 16.69
N ARG A 14 7.52 12.32 16.20
CA ARG A 14 6.14 11.87 16.40
C ARG A 14 5.80 10.82 15.37
N GLN A 15 5.10 9.80 15.80
CA GLN A 15 4.49 8.85 14.88
C GLN A 15 3.20 9.47 14.34
N VAL A 16 3.06 9.50 13.03
CA VAL A 16 1.86 10.04 12.39
C VAL A 16 1.26 8.98 11.47
N PRO A 17 -0.07 8.88 11.41
CA PRO A 17 -0.71 7.95 10.48
C PRO A 17 -0.37 8.32 9.04
N VAL A 18 -0.09 7.33 8.20
CA VAL A 18 0.03 7.52 6.76
C VAL A 18 -1.33 7.92 6.19
N ILE A 19 -2.37 7.24 6.63
CA ILE A 19 -3.75 7.53 6.25
C ILE A 19 -4.57 7.60 7.53
N ARG A 20 -5.30 8.70 7.69
CA ARG A 20 -6.11 8.90 8.89
C ARG A 20 -7.19 7.83 9.01
N ASN A 21 -7.34 7.29 10.21
CA ASN A 21 -8.38 6.31 10.57
C ASN A 21 -8.29 4.96 9.83
N LEU A 22 -7.16 4.67 9.20
CA LEU A 22 -6.93 3.40 8.53
C LEU A 22 -5.68 2.73 9.08
N VAL A 23 -5.82 1.47 9.49
CA VAL A 23 -4.73 0.66 10.02
C VAL A 23 -4.77 -0.71 9.37
N PHE A 24 -3.61 -1.25 9.02
CA PHE A 24 -3.48 -2.61 8.52
C PHE A 24 -2.87 -3.47 9.61
N ILE A 25 -3.46 -4.64 9.82
CA ILE A 25 -3.00 -5.58 10.85
C ILE A 25 -2.65 -6.90 10.19
N ARG A 26 -1.47 -7.42 10.49
CA ARG A 26 -1.07 -8.75 10.07
C ARG A 26 -1.37 -9.74 11.19
N THR A 27 -2.37 -10.58 10.97
CA THR A 27 -2.83 -11.52 11.99
C THR A 27 -3.69 -12.60 11.36
N THR A 28 -4.08 -13.59 12.17
CA THR A 28 -5.07 -14.58 11.75
C THR A 28 -6.47 -14.00 11.87
N LYS A 29 -7.42 -14.59 11.15
CA LYS A 29 -8.83 -14.19 11.23
C LYS A 29 -9.37 -14.31 12.66
N GLN A 30 -9.00 -15.39 13.35
CA GLN A 30 -9.45 -15.61 14.71
C GLN A 30 -8.96 -14.50 15.65
N THR A 31 -7.69 -14.16 15.60
CA THR A 31 -7.12 -13.09 16.42
C THR A 31 -7.75 -11.73 16.05
N ALA A 32 -7.98 -11.47 14.78
CA ALA A 32 -8.63 -10.25 14.35
C ALA A 32 -10.04 -10.13 14.93
N CYS A 33 -10.81 -11.21 14.92
CA CYS A 33 -12.14 -11.23 15.54
C CYS A 33 -12.05 -11.03 17.05
N ASP A 34 -11.08 -11.65 17.70
CA ASP A 34 -10.90 -11.57 19.14
C ASP A 34 -10.54 -10.16 19.61
N LEU A 35 -9.82 -9.39 18.80
CA LEU A 35 -9.47 -8.01 19.17
C LEU A 35 -10.70 -7.18 19.47
N SER A 36 -11.75 -7.29 18.69
CA SER A 36 -12.98 -6.53 18.94
C SER A 36 -13.93 -7.28 19.88
N ASN A 37 -14.08 -8.59 19.73
CA ASN A 37 -15.11 -9.34 20.44
C ASN A 37 -14.69 -9.75 21.86
N VAL A 38 -13.41 -10.08 22.07
CA VAL A 38 -12.89 -10.55 23.36
C VAL A 38 -12.19 -9.43 24.11
N TYR A 39 -11.32 -8.70 23.42
CA TYR A 39 -10.49 -7.66 24.06
C TYR A 39 -11.09 -6.27 24.02
N GLY A 40 -12.24 -6.09 23.35
CA GLY A 40 -12.96 -4.84 23.35
C GLY A 40 -12.28 -3.68 22.62
N VAL A 41 -11.35 -3.98 21.73
CA VAL A 41 -10.70 -2.95 20.91
C VAL A 41 -11.71 -2.38 19.94
N ARG A 42 -11.81 -1.06 19.87
CA ARG A 42 -12.77 -0.39 18.97
C ARG A 42 -12.22 -0.37 17.54
N LEU A 43 -12.48 -1.43 16.80
CA LEU A 43 -12.09 -1.61 15.42
C LEU A 43 -13.30 -1.96 14.58
N PHE A 44 -13.31 -1.45 13.35
CA PHE A 44 -14.25 -1.86 12.33
C PHE A 44 -13.45 -2.42 11.17
N TYR A 45 -13.64 -3.70 10.86
CA TYR A 45 -12.97 -4.32 9.74
C TYR A 45 -13.73 -4.02 8.45
N MET A 46 -13.00 -3.57 7.43
CA MET A 46 -13.59 -3.39 6.12
C MET A 46 -14.00 -4.73 5.55
N LYS A 47 -15.10 -4.75 4.82
CA LYS A 47 -15.60 -5.96 4.18
C LYS A 47 -15.30 -5.95 2.70
N ASP A 48 -14.96 -7.12 2.18
CA ASP A 48 -14.87 -7.34 0.75
C ASP A 48 -16.29 -7.33 0.18
N LEU A 49 -16.53 -6.49 -0.84
CA LEU A 49 -17.86 -6.34 -1.41
C LEU A 49 -18.34 -7.58 -2.16
N PHE A 50 -17.41 -8.40 -2.63
CA PHE A 50 -17.76 -9.62 -3.36
C PHE A 50 -18.00 -10.80 -2.44
N THR A 51 -17.12 -11.01 -1.47
CA THR A 51 -17.21 -12.16 -0.56
C THR A 51 -18.03 -11.88 0.68
N ARG A 52 -18.25 -10.60 0.99
CA ARG A 52 -18.93 -10.11 2.20
C ARG A 52 -18.24 -10.55 3.49
N SER A 53 -17.03 -11.00 3.39
CA SER A 53 -16.21 -11.33 4.53
C SER A 53 -15.18 -10.22 4.77
N MET A 54 -14.41 -10.37 5.84
CA MET A 54 -13.36 -9.44 6.20
C MET A 54 -12.39 -9.25 5.03
N LEU A 55 -12.08 -7.99 4.71
CA LEU A 55 -11.18 -7.67 3.62
C LEU A 55 -9.75 -8.05 3.99
N VAL A 56 -9.11 -8.84 3.14
CA VAL A 56 -7.74 -9.29 3.33
C VAL A 56 -6.89 -8.76 2.17
N VAL A 57 -5.78 -8.10 2.51
CA VAL A 57 -4.83 -7.59 1.51
C VAL A 57 -3.82 -8.70 1.20
N PRO A 58 -3.60 -9.03 -0.09
CA PRO A 58 -2.57 -10.02 -0.45
C PRO A 58 -1.20 -9.60 0.05
N ASP A 59 -0.41 -10.57 0.51
CA ASP A 59 0.90 -10.32 1.11
C ASP A 59 1.82 -9.55 0.18
N LYS A 60 1.82 -9.86 -1.11
CA LYS A 60 2.67 -9.18 -2.09
C LYS A 60 2.31 -7.70 -2.22
N GLN A 61 1.02 -7.37 -2.27
CA GLN A 61 0.57 -5.98 -2.31
C GLN A 61 1.03 -5.21 -1.07
N MET A 62 0.85 -5.80 0.09
CA MET A 62 1.22 -5.16 1.35
C MET A 62 2.73 -5.01 1.47
N SER A 63 3.51 -6.04 1.12
CA SER A 63 4.96 -5.95 1.22
C SER A 63 5.54 -4.93 0.25
N ASP A 64 5.01 -4.84 -0.96
CA ASP A 64 5.45 -3.82 -1.92
C ASP A 64 5.10 -2.41 -1.43
N PHE A 65 3.90 -2.23 -0.90
CA PHE A 65 3.47 -0.96 -0.34
C PHE A 65 4.36 -0.52 0.82
N MET A 66 4.62 -1.42 1.76
CA MET A 66 5.49 -1.14 2.90
C MET A 66 6.90 -0.79 2.45
N PHE A 67 7.42 -1.54 1.50
CA PHE A 67 8.76 -1.32 0.96
C PHE A 67 8.89 0.08 0.34
N VAL A 68 7.93 0.46 -0.50
CA VAL A 68 7.92 1.77 -1.14
C VAL A 68 7.78 2.90 -0.12
N MET A 69 6.91 2.72 0.88
CA MET A 69 6.70 3.72 1.92
C MET A 69 7.93 3.90 2.80
N ASP A 70 8.65 2.82 3.10
CA ASP A 70 9.88 2.90 3.90
C ASP A 70 11.02 3.59 3.13
N LEU A 71 11.10 3.31 1.85
CA LEU A 71 12.22 3.80 1.04
C LEU A 71 12.04 5.25 0.60
N ASN A 72 10.83 5.63 0.24
CA ASN A 72 10.55 6.95 -0.33
C ASN A 72 9.17 7.48 0.10
N PRO A 73 8.98 7.73 1.40
CA PRO A 73 7.66 8.14 1.91
C PRO A 73 7.16 9.44 1.30
N ASP A 74 8.06 10.37 1.00
CA ASP A 74 7.68 11.67 0.45
C ASP A 74 7.40 11.61 -1.06
N GLY A 75 7.86 10.56 -1.74
CA GLY A 75 7.65 10.36 -3.16
C GLY A 75 6.39 9.60 -3.51
N VAL A 76 5.63 9.13 -2.53
CA VAL A 76 4.39 8.37 -2.75
C VAL A 76 3.21 9.32 -2.72
N SER A 77 2.38 9.24 -3.75
CA SER A 77 1.14 10.02 -3.84
C SER A 77 -0.07 9.09 -3.74
N PHE A 78 -1.08 9.53 -3.01
CA PHE A 78 -2.36 8.82 -2.90
C PHE A 78 -3.44 9.45 -3.78
N ASP A 79 -3.12 10.56 -4.44
CA ASP A 79 -4.02 11.22 -5.38
C ASP A 79 -3.61 10.84 -6.81
N ASN A 80 -4.36 9.96 -7.42
CA ASN A 80 -4.05 9.38 -8.72
C ASN A 80 -5.07 9.74 -9.80
N GLY A 81 -5.87 10.77 -9.57
CA GLY A 81 -7.01 11.11 -10.42
C GLY A 81 -6.65 11.48 -11.86
N SER A 82 -5.44 12.00 -12.09
CA SER A 82 -4.99 12.44 -13.43
C SER A 82 -4.14 11.39 -14.15
N LEU A 83 -3.90 10.24 -13.54
CA LEU A 83 -3.07 9.21 -14.12
C LEU A 83 -3.87 8.32 -15.07
N VAL A 84 -3.26 8.02 -16.22
CA VAL A 84 -3.80 7.04 -17.16
C VAL A 84 -3.09 5.72 -16.90
N VAL A 85 -3.85 4.74 -16.41
CA VAL A 85 -3.31 3.44 -15.99
C VAL A 85 -3.24 2.49 -17.18
N GLY A 86 -2.15 1.76 -17.28
CA GLY A 86 -1.90 0.80 -18.35
C GLY A 86 -1.58 -0.60 -17.83
N ASP A 87 -0.58 -1.22 -18.44
CA ASP A 87 -0.25 -2.61 -18.20
C ASP A 87 0.32 -2.87 -16.79
N ARG A 88 0.23 -4.13 -16.37
CA ARG A 88 0.88 -4.57 -15.16
C ARG A 88 2.39 -4.69 -15.39
N VAL A 89 3.18 -4.14 -14.48
CA VAL A 89 4.62 -4.05 -14.63
C VAL A 89 5.35 -4.44 -13.34
N ARG A 90 6.63 -4.76 -13.49
CA ARG A 90 7.55 -4.96 -12.37
C ARG A 90 8.72 -4.01 -12.53
N VAL A 91 9.14 -3.41 -11.44
CA VAL A 91 10.37 -2.61 -11.42
C VAL A 91 11.56 -3.56 -11.42
N VAL A 92 12.46 -3.40 -12.41
CA VAL A 92 13.62 -4.29 -12.58
C VAL A 92 14.95 -3.61 -12.34
N LYS A 93 14.94 -2.31 -12.11
CA LYS A 93 16.16 -1.52 -11.84
C LYS A 93 15.90 -0.51 -10.72
N GLY A 94 16.99 -0.12 -10.06
CA GLY A 94 16.94 0.93 -9.04
C GLY A 94 16.52 0.41 -7.68
N ASP A 95 16.20 1.35 -6.79
CA ASP A 95 15.93 1.05 -5.39
C ASP A 95 14.59 0.30 -5.17
N LEU A 96 13.67 0.43 -6.11
CA LEU A 96 12.36 -0.19 -6.02
C LEU A 96 12.28 -1.54 -6.74
N THR A 97 13.40 -2.13 -7.09
CA THR A 97 13.44 -3.42 -7.80
C THR A 97 12.61 -4.47 -7.09
N GLY A 98 11.75 -5.15 -7.84
CA GLY A 98 10.85 -6.19 -7.31
C GLY A 98 9.43 -5.73 -7.06
N VAL A 99 9.19 -4.42 -6.96
CA VAL A 99 7.86 -3.88 -6.77
C VAL A 99 7.01 -4.12 -8.02
N GLU A 100 5.78 -4.58 -7.82
CA GLU A 100 4.83 -4.84 -8.90
C GLU A 100 3.61 -3.94 -8.77
N GLY A 101 3.13 -3.48 -9.90
CA GLY A 101 1.94 -2.64 -9.95
C GLY A 101 1.53 -2.42 -11.38
N GLU A 102 0.80 -1.35 -11.61
CA GLU A 102 0.37 -0.97 -12.95
C GLU A 102 1.14 0.27 -13.39
N VAL A 103 1.60 0.30 -14.64
CA VAL A 103 2.24 1.50 -15.15
C VAL A 103 1.17 2.57 -15.34
N ALA A 104 1.51 3.81 -14.99
CA ALA A 104 0.61 4.93 -15.18
C ALA A 104 1.39 6.12 -15.71
N THR A 105 0.74 6.96 -16.48
CA THR A 105 1.38 8.13 -17.09
C THR A 105 0.56 9.37 -16.86
N ASN A 106 1.28 10.50 -16.74
CA ASN A 106 0.69 11.82 -16.71
C ASN A 106 1.69 12.78 -17.38
N ALA A 107 1.29 13.37 -18.50
CA ALA A 107 2.19 14.13 -19.36
C ALA A 107 3.38 13.25 -19.79
N ASN A 108 4.62 13.66 -19.51
CA ASN A 108 5.80 12.87 -19.88
C ASN A 108 6.36 12.07 -18.68
N ARG A 109 5.57 11.93 -17.62
CA ARG A 109 6.02 11.26 -16.39
C ARG A 109 5.43 9.88 -16.29
N THR A 110 6.24 8.92 -15.80
CA THR A 110 5.84 7.54 -15.62
C THR A 110 5.82 7.20 -14.14
N TYR A 111 4.78 6.49 -13.73
CA TYR A 111 4.57 6.09 -12.35
C TYR A 111 4.27 4.61 -12.28
N VAL A 112 4.53 4.00 -11.13
CA VAL A 112 4.01 2.69 -10.78
C VAL A 112 2.90 2.90 -9.77
N VAL A 113 1.74 2.33 -10.05
CA VAL A 113 0.56 2.40 -9.18
C VAL A 113 0.44 1.08 -8.43
N ILE A 114 0.47 1.15 -7.12
CA ILE A 114 0.30 0.00 -6.25
C ILE A 114 -1.09 0.08 -5.64
N ARG A 115 -1.89 -0.96 -5.87
CA ARG A 115 -3.25 -1.04 -5.32
C ARG A 115 -3.25 -1.93 -4.09
N ILE A 116 -3.83 -1.43 -3.03
CA ILE A 116 -4.13 -2.22 -1.84
C ILE A 116 -5.60 -2.58 -1.93
N LYS A 117 -5.90 -3.68 -2.61
CA LYS A 117 -7.28 -4.05 -2.96
C LYS A 117 -8.00 -2.86 -3.62
N ASP A 118 -9.22 -2.58 -3.21
CA ASP A 118 -9.98 -1.43 -3.70
C ASP A 118 -10.05 -0.30 -2.67
N ILE A 119 -9.21 -0.37 -1.64
CA ILE A 119 -9.23 0.60 -0.54
C ILE A 119 -8.38 1.80 -0.87
N LEU A 120 -7.19 1.55 -1.41
CA LEU A 120 -6.12 2.52 -1.46
C LEU A 120 -5.31 2.32 -2.72
N THR A 121 -4.93 3.42 -3.36
CA THR A 121 -4.05 3.41 -4.51
C THR A 121 -2.89 4.36 -4.24
N ALA A 122 -1.68 3.85 -4.32
CA ALA A 122 -0.47 4.64 -4.12
C ALA A 122 0.33 4.67 -5.41
N SER A 123 0.86 5.83 -5.78
CA SER A 123 1.71 5.96 -6.96
C SER A 123 3.07 6.50 -6.59
N VAL A 124 4.09 6.02 -7.29
CA VAL A 124 5.46 6.48 -7.13
C VAL A 124 6.09 6.68 -8.50
N LYS A 125 6.82 7.75 -8.66
CA LYS A 125 7.48 8.09 -9.93
C LYS A 125 8.67 7.17 -10.16
N VAL A 126 8.73 6.55 -11.34
CA VAL A 126 9.80 5.62 -11.72
C VAL A 126 10.14 5.85 -13.19
N PRO A 127 11.44 5.86 -13.57
CA PRO A 127 11.79 5.94 -14.98
C PRO A 127 11.19 4.77 -15.77
N LYS A 128 10.66 5.06 -16.95
CA LYS A 128 10.04 4.03 -17.80
C LYS A 128 10.98 2.87 -18.11
N SER A 129 12.27 3.17 -18.28
CA SER A 129 13.28 2.15 -18.58
C SER A 129 13.49 1.14 -17.46
N TYR A 130 13.00 1.43 -16.26
CA TYR A 130 13.10 0.53 -15.11
C TYR A 130 11.97 -0.49 -15.04
N LEU A 131 11.02 -0.41 -15.95
CA LEU A 131 9.80 -1.22 -15.90
C LEU A 131 9.81 -2.32 -16.93
N LYS A 132 9.31 -3.49 -16.55
CA LYS A 132 9.10 -4.64 -17.43
C LYS A 132 7.64 -5.04 -17.34
N ILE A 133 6.99 -5.21 -18.49
CA ILE A 133 5.61 -5.69 -18.53
C ILE A 133 5.58 -7.14 -18.06
N ILE A 134 4.65 -7.44 -17.16
CA ILE A 134 4.42 -8.79 -16.67
C ILE A 134 2.98 -9.19 -16.92
N LYS A 135 2.78 -10.48 -17.01
CA LYS A 135 1.42 -11.02 -17.26
C LYS A 135 0.83 -11.64 -16.01
#